data_8583316ef1df0d2b0bc51d8521504d5d
#
_entry.id   8583316ef1df0d2b0bc51d8521504d5d
#
_cell.length_a   1.000
_cell.length_b   1.000
_cell.length_c   1.000
_cell.angle_alpha   90.00
_cell.angle_beta   90.00
_cell.angle_gamma   90.00
#
_symmetry.space_group_name_H-M   'P 1'
#
loop_
_entity.id
_entity.type
_entity.pdbx_description
1 polymer ?
#
loop_
_entity_poly.entity_id
_entity_poly.type
_entity_poly.pdbx_seq_one_letter_code
_entity_poly.pdbx_strand_id
1 'polypeptide(L)'
;MADGVQAAHGVAGEPVLLSLAAPSAARRSLDEGLVRAVGTGAPGVRVLDTDVSDAEIAGFLVEVAHSDGGFIARTSDGQRALAIVAGTVAALCGEDIRAALARPDIAFLTSLKPPAVEAARSVLLAIESNAPDDLAGTLSILRARK
;
A
#
# COMPACT_ATOMS: atom_id res chain seq x y z
N MET A 1 48.61 1.07 -0.45
CA MET A 1 48.28 1.30 -0.20
C MET A 1 47.58 1.17 -0.06
N ALA A 2 47.44 1.08 -0.09
CA ALA A 2 46.72 1.17 0.07
C ALA A 2 45.99 1.02 0.26
N ASP A 3 45.71 1.12 0.26
CA ASP A 3 44.90 1.19 0.43
C ASP A 3 44.20 1.00 0.54
N GLY A 4 44.19 0.92 0.48
CA GLY A 4 43.37 1.10 0.77
C GLY A 4 42.76 0.72 0.67
N VAL A 5 42.60 0.69 0.57
CA VAL A 5 41.93 0.62 0.64
C VAL A 5 41.36 0.28 0.86
N GLN A 6 41.08 0.32 0.98
CA GLN A 6 40.42 0.38 1.31
C GLN A 6 39.74 0.25 1.47
N ALA A 7 39.74 0.22 1.34
CA ALA A 7 38.98 0.41 1.63
C ALA A 7 38.35 0.19 1.70
N ALA A 8 38.36 0.13 1.51
CA ALA A 8 37.64 0.24 1.76
C ALA A 8 37.06 -0.03 1.81
N HIS A 9 36.93 0.00 1.64
CA HIS A 9 36.26 0.16 1.87
C HIS A 9 35.63 -0.11 1.90
N GLY A 10 35.65 -0.41 1.65
CA GLY A 10 34.96 -0.25 1.98
C GLY A 10 34.43 -0.60 1.84
N VAL A 11 34.36 -0.68 1.69
CA VAL A 11 33.80 -0.67 1.75
C VAL A 11 33.29 -1.06 1.80
N ALA A 12 33.19 -1.22 1.82
CA ALA A 12 32.57 -1.32 2.01
C ALA A 12 31.92 -1.53 2.18
N GLY A 13 31.88 -1.61 2.18
CA GLY A 13 31.16 -1.83 2.51
C GLY A 13 30.38 -1.77 2.60
N GLU A 14 30.27 -1.52 2.72
CA GLU A 14 29.37 -1.21 2.72
C GLU A 14 28.06 -1.38 2.37
N PRO A 15 27.52 -1.39 1.76
CA PRO A 15 26.16 -1.36 1.26
C PRO A 15 25.29 -2.40 1.89
N VAL A 16 25.85 -3.46 2.25
CA VAL A 16 25.14 -4.52 2.95
C VAL A 16 24.56 -4.00 4.26
N LEU A 17 25.23 -3.08 4.86
CA LEU A 17 24.75 -2.50 6.10
C LEU A 17 23.44 -1.78 5.94
N LEU A 18 23.19 -1.25 4.76
CA LEU A 18 21.95 -0.57 4.48
C LEU A 18 20.78 -1.51 4.55
N SER A 19 20.97 -2.75 4.15
CA SER A 19 19.90 -3.71 4.18
C SER A 19 19.46 -4.06 5.59
N LEU A 20 20.30 -3.79 6.58
CA LEU A 20 19.92 -4.05 7.97
C LEU A 20 18.87 -3.08 8.47
N ALA A 21 18.87 -1.87 7.97
CA ALA A 21 17.83 -0.91 8.31
C ALA A 21 16.56 -1.15 7.53
N ALA A 22 16.69 -1.59 6.29
CA ALA A 22 15.56 -1.78 5.40
C ALA A 22 14.51 -2.77 5.93
N PRO A 23 14.89 -3.89 6.57
CA PRO A 23 13.86 -4.83 7.01
C PRO A 23 12.84 -4.25 7.97
N SER A 24 13.22 -3.31 8.82
CA SER A 24 12.26 -2.68 9.72
C SER A 24 11.21 -1.90 8.98
N ALA A 25 11.62 -1.09 8.01
CA ALA A 25 10.69 -0.31 7.21
C ALA A 25 9.81 -1.22 6.35
N ALA A 26 10.38 -2.33 5.86
CA ALA A 26 9.66 -3.25 4.99
C ALA A 26 8.65 -4.11 5.75
N ARG A 27 8.57 -3.98 7.06
CA ARG A 27 7.64 -4.76 7.86
C ARG A 27 6.37 -4.03 8.24
N ARG A 28 6.14 -2.86 7.67
CA ARG A 28 4.91 -2.16 7.99
C ARG A 28 3.71 -2.93 7.49
N SER A 29 2.58 -2.73 8.16
CA SER A 29 1.31 -3.32 7.78
C SER A 29 0.67 -2.53 6.66
N LEU A 30 -0.30 -3.14 5.99
CA LEU A 30 -1.05 -2.46 4.93
C LEU A 30 -1.76 -1.21 5.42
N ASP A 31 -2.22 -1.21 6.67
CA ASP A 31 -2.99 -0.09 7.21
C ASP A 31 -2.15 1.04 7.78
N GLU A 32 -0.88 0.80 7.99
CA GLU A 32 -0.02 1.71 8.74
C GLU A 32 0.20 3.01 7.97
N GLY A 33 -0.27 4.12 8.56
CA GLY A 33 -0.15 5.42 7.92
C GLY A 33 -0.98 5.58 6.64
N LEU A 34 -1.95 4.70 6.41
CA LEU A 34 -2.73 4.71 5.17
C LEU A 34 -3.84 5.75 5.20
N VAL A 35 -4.51 5.90 6.34
CA VAL A 35 -5.69 6.77 6.43
C VAL A 35 -5.28 8.20 6.77
N ARG A 36 -5.87 9.16 6.08
CA ARG A 36 -5.60 10.59 6.28
C ARG A 36 -6.89 11.39 6.20
N ALA A 37 -6.85 12.61 6.73
CA ALA A 37 -7.95 13.54 6.55
C ALA A 37 -8.03 13.99 5.09
N VAL A 38 -9.25 14.35 4.66
CA VAL A 38 -9.46 14.83 3.30
C VAL A 38 -8.64 16.10 3.07
N GLY A 39 -8.04 16.22 1.90
CA GLY A 39 -7.31 17.41 1.52
C GLY A 39 -5.83 17.40 1.84
N THR A 40 -5.31 16.27 2.36
CA THR A 40 -3.90 16.16 2.72
C THR A 40 -3.04 15.58 1.60
N GLY A 41 -3.65 15.22 0.47
CA GLY A 41 -2.91 14.63 -0.63
C GLY A 41 -2.10 15.62 -1.43
N ALA A 42 -1.07 15.13 -2.11
CA ALA A 42 -0.23 15.97 -2.95
C ALA A 42 -0.95 16.36 -4.23
N PRO A 43 -0.68 17.57 -4.76
CA PRO A 43 -1.26 17.98 -6.05
C PRO A 43 -0.85 17.04 -7.18
N GLY A 44 -1.76 16.81 -8.10
CA GLY A 44 -1.47 16.01 -9.28
C GLY A 44 -1.61 14.51 -9.09
N VAL A 45 -1.89 14.06 -7.88
CA VAL A 45 -2.13 12.64 -7.62
C VAL A 45 -3.57 12.30 -8.00
N ARG A 46 -3.74 11.15 -8.66
CA ARG A 46 -5.08 10.68 -9.04
C ARG A 46 -5.89 10.36 -7.80
N VAL A 47 -7.17 10.70 -7.84
CA VAL A 47 -8.08 10.44 -6.73
C VAL A 47 -9.21 9.57 -7.22
N LEU A 48 -9.47 8.47 -6.51
CA LEU A 48 -10.58 7.58 -6.79
C LEU A 48 -11.71 7.85 -5.81
N ASP A 49 -12.84 8.29 -6.34
CA ASP A 49 -14.07 8.38 -5.56
C ASP A 49 -14.67 6.98 -5.52
N THR A 50 -14.83 6.44 -4.32
CA THR A 50 -15.27 5.06 -4.17
C THR A 50 -16.80 4.89 -4.24
N ASP A 51 -17.53 5.96 -4.47
CA ASP A 51 -18.99 5.91 -4.64
C ASP A 51 -19.41 5.53 -6.05
N VAL A 52 -18.54 4.88 -6.78
CA VAL A 52 -18.82 4.38 -8.11
C VAL A 52 -18.97 2.87 -8.09
N SER A 53 -19.35 2.28 -9.21
CA SER A 53 -19.58 0.84 -9.27
C SER A 53 -18.29 0.05 -9.15
N ASP A 54 -18.42 -1.21 -8.74
CA ASP A 54 -17.26 -2.10 -8.67
C ASP A 54 -16.59 -2.26 -10.03
N ALA A 55 -17.36 -2.26 -11.11
CA ALA A 55 -16.78 -2.35 -12.45
C ALA A 55 -15.90 -1.16 -12.76
N GLU A 56 -16.33 0.04 -12.37
CA GLU A 56 -15.54 1.25 -12.57
C GLU A 56 -14.28 1.25 -11.72
N ILE A 57 -14.41 0.80 -10.48
CA ILE A 57 -13.25 0.67 -9.60
C ILE A 57 -12.26 -0.34 -10.17
N ALA A 58 -12.75 -1.49 -10.63
CA ALA A 58 -11.87 -2.51 -11.19
C ALA A 58 -11.10 -1.97 -12.40
N GLY A 59 -11.79 -1.25 -13.28
CA GLY A 59 -11.14 -0.63 -14.44
C GLY A 59 -10.06 0.37 -14.04
N PHE A 60 -10.35 1.20 -13.05
CA PHE A 60 -9.40 2.16 -12.52
C PHE A 60 -8.16 1.45 -11.94
N LEU A 61 -8.38 0.38 -11.17
CA LEU A 61 -7.27 -0.34 -10.54
C LEU A 61 -6.37 -1.02 -11.57
N VAL A 62 -6.97 -1.54 -12.65
CA VAL A 62 -6.16 -2.11 -13.74
C VAL A 62 -5.26 -1.03 -14.34
N GLU A 63 -5.83 0.14 -14.64
CA GLU A 63 -5.05 1.23 -15.20
C GLU A 63 -3.91 1.67 -14.29
N VAL A 64 -4.22 1.87 -13.02
CA VAL A 64 -3.22 2.39 -12.10
C VAL A 64 -2.13 1.37 -11.82
N ALA A 65 -2.46 0.09 -11.81
CA ALA A 65 -1.47 -0.98 -11.60
C ALA A 65 -0.46 -1.05 -12.74
N HIS A 66 -0.84 -0.57 -13.93
CA HIS A 66 0.04 -0.55 -15.10
C HIS A 66 0.69 0.81 -15.33
N SER A 67 0.49 1.75 -14.42
CA SER A 67 1.07 3.09 -14.55
C SER A 67 2.21 3.25 -13.54
N ASP A 68 2.97 4.33 -13.68
CA ASP A 68 4.10 4.63 -12.80
C ASP A 68 3.68 5.35 -11.53
N GLY A 69 2.48 5.90 -11.47
CA GLY A 69 2.01 6.65 -10.32
C GLY A 69 1.06 5.84 -9.47
N GLY A 70 0.81 6.32 -8.27
CA GLY A 70 -0.20 5.75 -7.40
C GLY A 70 -1.46 6.60 -7.37
N PHE A 71 -2.35 6.30 -6.44
CA PHE A 71 -3.60 7.03 -6.30
C PHE A 71 -4.00 7.17 -4.83
N ILE A 72 -4.96 8.06 -4.61
CA ILE A 72 -5.59 8.25 -3.30
C ILE A 72 -7.05 7.86 -3.46
N ALA A 73 -7.55 7.03 -2.56
CA ALA A 73 -8.98 6.70 -2.52
C ALA A 73 -9.66 7.59 -1.50
N ARG A 74 -10.91 7.92 -1.73
CA ARG A 74 -11.72 8.69 -0.78
C ARG A 74 -12.93 7.89 -0.37
N THR A 75 -13.04 7.63 0.92
CA THR A 75 -14.21 6.97 1.50
C THR A 75 -14.21 7.16 3.00
N SER A 76 -15.40 7.16 3.59
CA SER A 76 -15.54 7.09 5.04
C SER A 76 -16.18 5.77 5.48
N ASP A 77 -16.39 4.88 4.53
CA ASP A 77 -16.95 3.55 4.78
C ASP A 77 -15.82 2.54 4.93
N GLY A 78 -15.72 1.93 6.12
CA GLY A 78 -14.66 0.97 6.40
C GLY A 78 -14.67 -0.26 5.50
N GLN A 79 -15.87 -0.75 5.17
CA GLN A 79 -15.97 -1.91 4.28
C GLN A 79 -15.49 -1.57 2.87
N ARG A 80 -15.82 -0.38 2.41
CA ARG A 80 -15.38 0.09 1.11
C ARG A 80 -13.86 0.28 1.09
N ALA A 81 -13.31 0.80 2.19
CA ALA A 81 -11.86 0.95 2.32
C ALA A 81 -11.16 -0.41 2.25
N LEU A 82 -11.68 -1.41 2.97
CA LEU A 82 -11.12 -2.76 2.90
C LEU A 82 -11.19 -3.32 1.49
N ALA A 83 -12.30 -3.07 0.80
CA ALA A 83 -12.47 -3.51 -0.58
C ALA A 83 -11.42 -2.89 -1.49
N ILE A 84 -11.14 -1.60 -1.31
CA ILE A 84 -10.13 -0.91 -2.12
C ILE A 84 -8.73 -1.49 -1.88
N VAL A 85 -8.39 -1.77 -0.63
CA VAL A 85 -7.10 -2.40 -0.32
C VAL A 85 -7.01 -3.76 -1.00
N ALA A 86 -8.05 -4.58 -0.84
CA ALA A 86 -8.06 -5.92 -1.43
C ALA A 86 -8.00 -5.86 -2.95
N GLY A 87 -8.75 -4.96 -3.57
CA GLY A 87 -8.76 -4.79 -5.02
C GLY A 87 -7.40 -4.34 -5.55
N THR A 88 -6.73 -3.45 -4.84
CA THR A 88 -5.40 -2.98 -5.23
C THR A 88 -4.41 -4.14 -5.23
N VAL A 89 -4.42 -4.95 -4.18
CA VAL A 89 -3.54 -6.11 -4.09
C VAL A 89 -3.87 -7.11 -5.21
N ALA A 90 -5.15 -7.36 -5.46
CA ALA A 90 -5.56 -8.26 -6.53
C ALA A 90 -5.06 -7.78 -7.89
N ALA A 91 -5.16 -6.48 -8.16
CA ALA A 91 -4.69 -5.91 -9.42
C ALA A 91 -3.18 -6.14 -9.60
N LEU A 92 -2.41 -5.99 -8.53
CA LEU A 92 -0.97 -6.19 -8.57
C LEU A 92 -0.60 -7.66 -8.71
N CYS A 93 -1.41 -8.55 -8.16
CA CYS A 93 -1.12 -10.00 -8.20
C CYS A 93 -1.72 -10.70 -9.41
N GLY A 94 -2.46 -9.99 -10.25
CA GLY A 94 -3.14 -10.61 -11.40
C GLY A 94 -4.34 -11.45 -11.00
N GLU A 95 -4.93 -11.17 -9.84
CA GLU A 95 -6.10 -11.87 -9.34
C GLU A 95 -7.39 -11.18 -9.78
N ASP A 96 -8.54 -11.83 -9.49
CA ASP A 96 -9.84 -11.28 -9.84
C ASP A 96 -10.17 -10.08 -8.97
N ILE A 97 -10.08 -8.89 -9.53
CA ILE A 97 -10.29 -7.64 -8.80
C ILE A 97 -11.74 -7.54 -8.31
N ARG A 98 -12.72 -7.90 -9.16
CA ARG A 98 -14.13 -7.80 -8.79
C ARG A 98 -14.46 -8.72 -7.61
N ALA A 99 -13.88 -9.91 -7.60
CA ALA A 99 -14.07 -10.84 -6.48
C ALA A 99 -13.46 -10.27 -5.22
N ALA A 100 -12.28 -9.67 -5.31
CA ALA A 100 -11.62 -9.06 -4.15
C ALA A 100 -12.42 -7.88 -3.62
N LEU A 101 -13.02 -7.08 -4.48
CA LEU A 101 -13.85 -5.96 -4.06
C LEU A 101 -15.10 -6.44 -3.32
N ALA A 102 -15.70 -7.52 -3.80
CA ALA A 102 -16.91 -8.07 -3.20
C ALA A 102 -16.64 -8.77 -1.87
N ARG A 103 -15.49 -9.42 -1.76
CA ARG A 103 -15.12 -10.18 -0.58
C ARG A 103 -13.64 -10.05 -0.29
N PRO A 104 -13.24 -9.00 0.44
CA PRO A 104 -11.83 -8.86 0.83
C PRO A 104 -11.39 -10.07 1.65
N ASP A 105 -10.29 -10.68 1.25
CA ASP A 105 -9.72 -11.83 1.96
C ASP A 105 -8.72 -11.32 2.99
N ILE A 106 -9.19 -11.10 4.19
CA ILE A 106 -8.38 -10.50 5.26
C ILE A 106 -7.21 -11.41 5.63
N ALA A 107 -7.43 -12.73 5.68
CA ALA A 107 -6.35 -13.66 6.02
C ALA A 107 -5.22 -13.57 5.00
N PHE A 108 -5.55 -13.50 3.72
CA PHE A 108 -4.55 -13.34 2.68
C PHE A 108 -3.82 -12.00 2.82
N LEU A 109 -4.56 -10.91 3.03
CA LEU A 109 -3.97 -9.58 3.15
C LEU A 109 -3.01 -9.47 4.32
N THR A 110 -3.34 -10.09 5.46
CA THR A 110 -2.47 -10.05 6.63
C THR A 110 -1.27 -10.97 6.51
N SER A 111 -1.28 -11.89 5.55
CA SER A 111 -0.18 -12.81 5.32
C SER A 111 0.81 -12.33 4.26
N LEU A 112 0.57 -11.16 3.65
CA LEU A 112 1.44 -10.65 2.62
C LEU A 112 2.85 -10.42 3.15
N LYS A 113 3.83 -10.77 2.33
CA LYS A 113 5.23 -10.53 2.67
C LYS A 113 5.57 -9.05 2.48
N PRO A 114 6.60 -8.56 3.18
CA PRO A 114 6.94 -7.14 3.11
C PRO A 114 7.07 -6.55 1.72
N PRO A 115 7.69 -7.21 0.74
CA PRO A 115 7.74 -6.63 -0.61
C PRO A 115 6.37 -6.43 -1.23
N ALA A 116 5.42 -7.33 -0.97
CA ALA A 116 4.07 -7.19 -1.50
C ALA A 116 3.33 -6.05 -0.82
N VAL A 117 3.52 -5.88 0.48
CA VAL A 117 2.95 -4.75 1.22
C VAL A 117 3.48 -3.43 0.64
N GLU A 118 4.79 -3.34 0.42
CA GLU A 118 5.38 -2.13 -0.12
C GLU A 118 4.90 -1.85 -1.55
N ALA A 119 4.74 -2.88 -2.36
CA ALA A 119 4.20 -2.71 -3.70
C ALA A 119 2.77 -2.15 -3.64
N ALA A 120 1.93 -2.69 -2.79
CA ALA A 120 0.56 -2.20 -2.62
C ALA A 120 0.55 -0.76 -2.14
N ARG A 121 1.41 -0.42 -1.18
CA ARG A 121 1.47 0.92 -0.61
C ARG A 121 2.08 1.95 -1.57
N SER A 122 2.81 1.49 -2.57
CA SER A 122 3.33 2.39 -3.61
C SER A 122 2.26 2.74 -4.64
N VAL A 123 1.19 1.95 -4.71
CA VAL A 123 0.05 2.19 -5.61
C VAL A 123 -1.09 2.88 -4.85
N LEU A 124 -1.54 2.30 -3.75
CA LEU A 124 -2.54 2.94 -2.89
C LEU A 124 -1.80 3.79 -1.86
N LEU A 125 -1.67 5.06 -2.18
CA LEU A 125 -0.84 5.98 -1.40
C LEU A 125 -1.50 6.38 -0.10
N ALA A 126 -2.81 6.56 -0.12
CA ALA A 126 -3.57 6.96 1.07
C ALA A 126 -5.05 6.75 0.83
N ILE A 127 -5.79 6.67 1.93
CA ILE A 127 -7.25 6.71 1.89
C ILE A 127 -7.65 7.95 2.68
N GLU A 128 -8.27 8.91 2.00
CA GLU A 128 -8.74 10.14 2.62
C GLU A 128 -10.17 9.95 3.11
N SER A 129 -10.43 10.42 4.32
CA SER A 129 -11.72 10.22 4.96
C SER A 129 -12.11 11.45 5.78
N ASN A 130 -13.42 11.68 5.88
CA ASN A 130 -13.96 12.69 6.79
C ASN A 130 -13.92 12.21 8.24
N ALA A 131 -13.76 10.92 8.46
CA ALA A 131 -13.66 10.33 9.80
C ALA A 131 -12.43 9.42 9.86
N PRO A 132 -11.22 10.01 9.76
CA PRO A 132 -10.02 9.21 9.62
C PRO A 132 -9.75 8.28 10.81
N ASP A 133 -10.06 8.69 12.01
CA ASP A 133 -9.82 7.85 13.18
C ASP A 133 -10.72 6.61 13.17
N ASP A 134 -11.99 6.80 12.82
CA ASP A 134 -12.92 5.68 12.72
C ASP A 134 -12.49 4.72 11.62
N LEU A 135 -12.07 5.24 10.49
CA LEU A 135 -11.65 4.42 9.37
C LEU A 135 -10.36 3.68 9.71
N ALA A 136 -9.42 4.34 10.35
CA ALA A 136 -8.16 3.70 10.76
C ALA A 136 -8.44 2.56 11.72
N GLY A 137 -9.42 2.73 12.63
CA GLY A 137 -9.83 1.66 13.54
C GLY A 137 -10.34 0.45 12.79
N THR A 138 -11.18 0.66 11.78
CA THR A 138 -11.69 -0.44 10.98
C THR A 138 -10.57 -1.16 10.23
N LEU A 139 -9.64 -0.40 9.67
CA LEU A 139 -8.54 -0.98 8.88
C LEU A 139 -7.47 -1.64 9.74
N SER A 140 -7.52 -1.47 11.05
CA SER A 140 -6.53 -2.10 11.93
C SER A 140 -6.57 -3.62 11.85
N ILE A 141 -7.65 -4.21 11.34
CA ILE A 141 -7.75 -5.64 11.08
C ILE A 141 -6.68 -6.12 10.10
N LEU A 142 -6.11 -5.20 9.30
CA LEU A 142 -5.08 -5.52 8.33
C LEU A 142 -3.68 -5.56 8.92
N ARG A 143 -3.53 -5.28 10.22
CA ARG A 143 -2.23 -5.33 10.85
C ARG A 143 -1.65 -6.73 10.79
N ALA A 144 -0.38 -6.80 10.40
CA ALA A 144 0.30 -8.07 10.30
C ALA A 144 0.35 -8.75 11.67
N ARG A 145 0.12 -10.05 11.67
CA ARG A 145 0.24 -10.84 12.89
C ARG A 145 1.69 -11.17 13.15
N LYS A 146 1.98 -11.35 14.40
CA LYS A 146 3.33 -11.74 14.80
C LYS A 146 3.45 -13.23 14.93
#